data_edee5f771472a2ee21d62fba4a430b53
#
_entry.id   edee5f771472a2ee21d62fba4a430b53
#
_cell.length_a   1.000
_cell.length_b   1.000
_cell.length_c   1.000
_cell.angle_alpha   90.00
_cell.angle_beta   90.00
_cell.angle_gamma   90.00
#
_symmetry.space_group_name_H-M   'P 1'
#
loop_
_entity.id
_entity.type
_entity.pdbx_description
1 polymer ?
#
loop_
_entity_poly.entity_id
_entity_poly.type
_entity_poly.pdbx_seq_one_letter_code
_entity_poly.pdbx_strand_id
1 'polypeptide(L)' 'MYLHEEQVTCPYCWESITLLVDPSESQTYTEDCFVCCRPILVITDIDDDTINVKVTQEDLGF' A
#
# COMPACT_ATOMS: atom_id res chain seq x y z
N MET A 1 -3.95 -7.04 18.77
CA MET A 1 -4.02 -6.37 17.46
C MET A 1 -2.97 -6.92 16.53
N TYR A 2 -3.31 -7.17 15.30
CA TYR A 2 -2.38 -7.67 14.31
C TYR A 2 -2.56 -6.90 13.02
N LEU A 3 -1.53 -6.92 12.19
CA LEU A 3 -1.56 -6.25 10.90
C LEU A 3 -1.79 -7.28 9.80
N HIS A 4 -2.55 -6.89 8.80
CA HIS A 4 -2.84 -7.73 7.65
C HIS A 4 -1.71 -7.54 6.62
N GLU A 5 -1.16 -8.64 6.13
CA GLU A 5 -0.13 -8.60 5.11
C GLU A 5 -0.79 -8.61 3.74
N GLU A 6 -0.45 -7.63 2.92
CA GLU A 6 -1.00 -7.52 1.58
C GLU A 6 0.14 -7.41 0.57
N GLN A 7 0.09 -8.24 -0.47
CA GLN A 7 1.09 -8.18 -1.53
C GLN A 7 0.61 -7.26 -2.63
N VAL A 8 1.46 -6.32 -3.00
CA VAL A 8 1.14 -5.36 -4.05
C VAL A 8 2.32 -5.26 -5.00
N THR A 9 2.08 -4.73 -6.18
CA THR A 9 3.12 -4.51 -7.16
C THR A 9 3.57 -3.05 -7.10
N CYS A 10 4.86 -2.83 -6.91
CA CYS A 10 5.40 -1.48 -6.88
C CYS A 10 5.14 -0.80 -8.22
N PRO A 11 4.58 0.43 -8.21
CA PRO A 11 4.28 1.12 -9.47
C PRO A 11 5.51 1.70 -10.17
N TYR A 12 6.66 1.58 -9.57
CA TYR A 12 7.91 2.08 -10.18
C TYR A 12 8.74 0.94 -10.77
N CYS A 13 9.06 -0.05 -9.94
CA CYS A 13 9.96 -1.13 -10.36
C CYS A 13 9.24 -2.43 -10.70
N TRP A 14 7.92 -2.47 -10.47
CA TRP A 14 7.07 -3.61 -10.80
C TRP A 14 7.41 -4.90 -10.03
N GLU A 15 8.08 -4.75 -8.90
CA GLU A 15 8.37 -5.89 -8.04
C GLU A 15 7.23 -6.09 -7.04
N SER A 16 7.00 -7.34 -6.67
CA SER A 16 6.03 -7.65 -5.61
C SER A 16 6.61 -7.26 -4.27
N ILE A 17 5.86 -6.48 -3.52
CA ILE A 17 6.25 -6.09 -2.17
C ILE A 17 5.12 -6.41 -1.21
N THR A 18 5.45 -6.62 0.05
CA THR A 18 4.48 -6.92 1.08
C THR A 18 4.30 -5.69 1.96
N LEU A 19 3.06 -5.28 2.12
CA LEU A 19 2.72 -4.14 2.98
C LEU A 19 1.93 -4.63 4.18
N LEU A 20 2.15 -3.98 5.31
CA LEU A 20 1.37 -4.24 6.51
C LEU A 20 0.24 -3.24 6.58
N VAL A 21 -0.97 -3.74 6.62
CA VAL A 21 -2.18 -2.92 6.58
C VAL A 21 -2.95 -3.11 7.88
N ASP A 22 -3.36 -1.99 8.47
CA ASP A 22 -4.21 -2.03 9.66
C ASP A 22 -5.66 -2.22 9.21
N PRO A 23 -6.29 -3.36 9.51
CA PRO A 23 -7.64 -3.62 9.03
C PRO A 23 -8.73 -2.93 9.85
N SER A 24 -8.36 -2.15 10.84
CA SER A 24 -9.35 -1.52 11.69
C SER A 24 -9.96 -0.26 11.07
N GLU A 25 -9.27 0.38 10.13
CA GLU A 25 -9.81 1.58 9.49
C GLU A 25 -9.11 1.85 8.16
N SER A 26 -9.81 2.60 7.32
CA SER A 26 -9.25 3.03 6.04
C SER A 26 -8.20 4.10 6.26
N GLN A 27 -7.13 4.04 5.47
CA GLN A 27 -6.01 4.97 5.63
C GLN A 27 -5.41 5.31 4.27
N THR A 28 -4.75 6.47 4.22
CA THR A 28 -3.94 6.87 3.08
C THR A 28 -2.61 7.33 3.63
N TYR A 29 -1.52 6.74 3.15
CA TYR A 29 -0.20 7.06 3.68
C TYR A 29 0.86 6.75 2.63
N THR A 30 2.08 7.24 2.89
CA THR A 30 3.21 6.99 2.01
C THR A 30 4.06 5.87 2.59
N GLU A 31 4.43 4.93 1.73
CA GLU A 31 5.31 3.83 2.12
C GLU A 31 6.43 3.72 1.09
N ASP A 32 7.64 3.47 1.55
CA ASP A 32 8.78 3.34 0.65
C ASP A 32 8.89 1.92 0.12
N CYS A 33 9.13 1.80 -1.19
CA CYS A 33 9.44 0.51 -1.77
C CYS A 33 10.82 0.08 -1.30
N PHE A 34 10.92 -1.14 -0.78
CA PHE A 34 12.21 -1.61 -0.28
C PHE A 34 13.11 -2.15 -1.40
N VAL A 35 12.64 -2.13 -2.63
CA VAL A 35 13.45 -2.55 -3.79
C VAL A 35 14.04 -1.34 -4.49
N CYS A 36 13.21 -0.36 -4.87
CA CYS A 36 13.68 0.80 -5.60
C CYS A 36 13.78 2.05 -4.74
N CYS A 37 13.36 1.99 -3.48
CA CYS A 37 13.44 3.08 -2.50
C CYS A 37 12.68 4.33 -2.92
N ARG A 38 11.60 4.16 -3.66
CA ARG A 38 10.78 5.29 -4.07
C ARG A 38 9.51 5.36 -3.24
N PRO A 39 8.96 6.56 -3.04
CA PRO A 39 7.75 6.72 -2.25
C PRO A 39 6.52 6.24 -3.02
N ILE A 40 5.73 5.41 -2.36
CA ILE A 40 4.50 4.86 -2.91
C ILE A 40 3.34 5.40 -2.10
N LEU A 41 2.34 5.95 -2.76
CA LEU A 41 1.12 6.36 -2.08
C LEU A 41 0.24 5.12 -1.92
N VAL A 42 -0.04 4.76 -0.68
CA VAL A 42 -0.84 3.59 -0.34
C VAL A 42 -2.20 4.04 0.13
N ILE A 43 -3.22 3.53 -0.51
CA ILE A 43 -4.60 3.85 -0.14
C ILE A 43 -5.26 2.54 0.27
N THR A 44 -5.70 2.47 1.52
CA THR A 44 -6.41 1.30 2.02
C THR A 44 -7.87 1.66 2.21
N ASP A 45 -8.74 0.77 1.80
CA ASP A 45 -10.18 0.96 1.91
C ASP A 45 -10.75 -0.26 2.60
N ILE A 46 -11.26 -0.07 3.80
CA ILE A 46 -11.82 -1.14 4.60
C ILE A 46 -13.34 -1.02 4.57
N ASP A 47 -13.99 -2.05 4.06
CA ASP A 47 -15.44 -2.07 3.92
C ASP A 47 -15.97 -3.39 4.45
N ASP A 48 -16.62 -3.35 5.60
CA ASP A 48 -17.12 -4.55 6.29
C ASP A 48 -16.01 -5.57 6.45
N ASP A 49 -16.05 -6.65 5.68
CA ASP A 49 -15.06 -7.71 5.76
C ASP A 49 -14.04 -7.63 4.64
N THR A 50 -14.11 -6.59 3.82
CA THR A 50 -13.26 -6.48 2.64
C THR A 50 -12.16 -5.46 2.86
N ILE A 51 -10.93 -5.86 2.53
CA ILE A 51 -9.77 -4.98 2.60
C ILE A 51 -9.28 -4.76 1.19
N ASN A 52 -9.32 -3.51 0.73
CA ASN A 52 -8.82 -3.13 -0.59
C ASN A 52 -7.60 -2.27 -0.41
N VAL A 53 -6.52 -2.60 -1.13
CA VAL A 53 -5.28 -1.85 -1.07
C VAL A 53 -4.91 -1.41 -2.47
N LYS A 54 -4.64 -0.13 -2.62
CA LYS A 54 -4.26 0.45 -3.91
C LYS A 54 -2.97 1.21 -3.71
N VAL A 55 -2.07 1.10 -4.68
CA VAL A 55 -0.80 1.82 -4.65
C VAL A 55 -0.64 2.62 -5.93
N THR A 56 -0.08 3.80 -5.78
CA THR A 56 0.20 4.67 -6.93
C THR A 56 1.55 5.34 -6.74
N GLN A 57 2.04 5.97 -7.81
CA GLN A 57 3.29 6.71 -7.78
C GLN A 57 3.04 8.09 -7.19
N GLU A 58 3.58 8.34 -6.01
CA GLU A 58 3.38 9.62 -5.35
C GLU A 58 4.07 10.76 -6.09
N ASP A 59 5.22 10.47 -6.70
CA ASP A 59 5.98 11.48 -7.44
C ASP A 59 5.20 12.12 -8.56
N LEU A 60 4.24 11.40 -9.12
CA LEU A 60 3.48 11.89 -10.25
C LEU A 60 2.28 12.72 -9.84
N GLY A 61 1.97 12.78 -8.56
CA GLY A 61 0.86 13.57 -8.07
C GLY A 61 -0.51 13.01 -8.38
N PHE A 62 -0.60 11.75 -8.69
CA PHE A 62 -1.88 11.11 -8.96
C PHE A 62 -2.37 10.31 -7.80
#